data_6fb446ed5ee45656ee6d1e47bb31c313
#
_entry.id   6fb446ed5ee45656ee6d1e47bb31c313
#
_cell.length_a   1.000
_cell.length_b   1.000
_cell.length_c   1.000
_cell.angle_alpha   90.00
_cell.angle_beta   90.00
_cell.angle_gamma   90.00
#
_symmetry.space_group_name_H-M   'P 1'
#
loop_
_entity.id
_entity.type
_entity.pdbx_description
1 polymer ?
#
loop_
_entity_poly.entity_id
_entity_poly.type
_entity_poly.pdbx_seq_one_letter_code
_entity_poly.pdbx_strand_id
1 'polypeptide(L)'
;MPTFDYWERMNRLYALKIYHWTFLAQPFPLPETLIGSNPDFFLRQKMASQTKSKNLDDIDPRALEHYLAPFRDPSRLHAMCEDYRAGAYADFEIDKADRDAGNKITIPMLALWGDAGIASAAATPLDTWKNWATNVRGAPVDSGHFLTEENPDVTAKMLKEFFTA
;
A
#
# COMPACT_ATOMS: atom_id res chain seq x y z
N MET A 1 -1.57 6.16 -2.05
CA MET A 1 -1.07 6.92 -3.21
C MET A 1 -1.41 6.11 -4.44
N PRO A 2 -1.85 6.72 -5.55
CA PRO A 2 -2.17 5.97 -6.77
C PRO A 2 -1.00 5.11 -7.24
N THR A 3 -1.27 3.89 -7.68
CA THR A 3 -0.24 2.94 -8.13
C THR A 3 0.53 3.45 -9.33
N PHE A 4 -0.15 4.14 -10.24
CA PHE A 4 0.43 4.83 -11.38
C PHE A 4 1.63 5.71 -11.00
N ASP A 5 1.47 6.60 -10.01
CA ASP A 5 2.54 7.51 -9.59
C ASP A 5 3.76 6.79 -9.00
N TYR A 6 3.58 5.60 -8.42
CA TYR A 6 4.68 4.78 -7.95
C TYR A 6 5.47 4.18 -9.11
N TRP A 7 4.78 3.65 -10.11
CA TRP A 7 5.43 3.09 -11.29
C TRP A 7 6.15 4.15 -12.10
N GLU A 8 5.53 5.31 -12.34
CA GLU A 8 6.14 6.45 -13.05
C GLU A 8 7.41 6.98 -12.37
N ARG A 9 7.44 6.96 -11.04
CA ARG A 9 8.57 7.46 -10.25
C ARG A 9 9.57 6.40 -9.84
N MET A 10 9.46 5.18 -10.37
CA MET A 10 10.33 4.09 -10.01
C MET A 10 11.80 4.44 -10.28
N ASN A 11 12.58 4.43 -9.25
CA ASN A 11 14.02 4.61 -9.30
C ASN A 11 14.70 3.56 -8.42
N ARG A 12 16.04 3.53 -8.40
CA ARG A 12 16.80 2.53 -7.64
C ARG A 12 16.40 2.42 -6.17
N LEU A 13 16.21 3.55 -5.49
CA LEU A 13 15.86 3.52 -4.06
C LEU A 13 14.43 3.04 -3.85
N TYR A 14 13.50 3.47 -4.70
CA TYR A 14 12.12 2.99 -4.68
C TYR A 14 12.06 1.49 -4.98
N ALA A 15 12.71 1.03 -6.02
CA ALA A 15 12.73 -0.39 -6.38
C ALA A 15 13.22 -1.28 -5.22
N LEU A 16 14.25 -0.84 -4.47
CA LEU A 16 14.73 -1.56 -3.30
C LEU A 16 13.74 -1.56 -2.13
N LYS A 17 13.07 -0.45 -1.88
CA LYS A 17 12.08 -0.34 -0.80
C LYS A 17 10.80 -1.11 -1.08
N ILE A 18 10.32 -1.06 -2.32
CA ILE A 18 9.07 -1.69 -2.76
C ILE A 18 9.30 -2.87 -3.70
N TYR A 19 10.41 -3.60 -3.53
CA TYR A 19 10.81 -4.72 -4.39
C TYR A 19 9.67 -5.73 -4.61
N HIS A 20 8.78 -5.89 -3.62
CA HIS A 20 7.64 -6.79 -3.71
C HIS A 20 6.66 -6.41 -4.82
N TRP A 21 6.59 -5.13 -5.23
CA TRP A 21 5.75 -4.72 -6.35
C TRP A 21 6.22 -5.36 -7.66
N THR A 22 7.52 -5.26 -7.93
CA THR A 22 8.10 -5.88 -9.12
C THR A 22 8.15 -7.40 -9.02
N PHE A 23 8.32 -7.95 -7.83
CA PHE A 23 8.36 -9.40 -7.59
C PHE A 23 6.98 -10.04 -7.73
N LEU A 24 5.95 -9.50 -7.06
CA LEU A 24 4.60 -10.04 -7.09
C LEU A 24 3.92 -9.88 -8.47
N ALA A 25 4.34 -8.88 -9.25
CA ALA A 25 3.87 -8.67 -10.61
C ALA A 25 4.54 -9.61 -11.65
N GLN A 26 5.50 -10.47 -11.25
CA GLN A 26 6.09 -11.44 -12.17
C GLN A 26 5.04 -12.45 -12.66
N PRO A 27 5.22 -13.03 -13.87
CA PRO A 27 4.30 -14.03 -14.40
C PRO A 27 4.12 -15.24 -13.47
N PHE A 28 2.87 -15.75 -13.44
CA PHE A 28 2.57 -17.05 -12.83
C PHE A 28 3.47 -18.14 -13.43
N PRO A 29 3.99 -19.10 -12.63
CA PRO A 29 3.75 -19.31 -11.21
C PRO A 29 4.90 -18.82 -10.30
N LEU A 30 5.75 -17.89 -10.74
CA LEU A 30 7.00 -17.57 -10.07
C LEU A 30 6.82 -17.07 -8.62
N PRO A 31 6.08 -15.97 -8.36
CA PRO A 31 5.93 -15.46 -7.00
C PRO A 31 5.12 -16.44 -6.13
N GLU A 32 4.07 -17.04 -6.66
CA GLU A 32 3.24 -18.00 -5.93
C GLU A 32 4.04 -19.20 -5.45
N THR A 33 4.91 -19.76 -6.29
CA THR A 33 5.75 -20.90 -5.92
C THR A 33 6.76 -20.53 -4.84
N LEU A 34 7.43 -19.39 -4.99
CA LEU A 34 8.45 -18.97 -4.03
C LEU A 34 7.85 -18.59 -2.67
N ILE A 35 6.74 -17.85 -2.66
CA ILE A 35 6.06 -17.48 -1.41
C ILE A 35 5.41 -18.70 -0.78
N GLY A 36 4.73 -19.53 -1.57
CA GLY A 36 4.04 -20.74 -1.11
C GLY A 36 4.97 -21.74 -0.43
N SER A 37 6.28 -21.70 -0.71
CA SER A 37 7.26 -22.53 -0.03
C SER A 37 7.45 -22.15 1.45
N ASN A 38 7.26 -20.87 1.82
CA ASN A 38 7.31 -20.38 3.20
C ASN A 38 6.51 -19.07 3.36
N PRO A 39 5.17 -19.14 3.29
CA PRO A 39 4.31 -17.96 3.27
C PRO A 39 4.39 -17.14 4.55
N ASP A 40 4.50 -17.79 5.70
CA ASP A 40 4.60 -17.13 7.01
C ASP A 40 5.87 -16.28 7.10
N PHE A 41 7.00 -16.82 6.67
CA PHE A 41 8.26 -16.07 6.66
C PHE A 41 8.16 -14.84 5.76
N PHE A 42 7.67 -15.03 4.54
CA PHE A 42 7.56 -13.94 3.57
C PHE A 42 6.70 -12.79 4.13
N LEU A 43 5.48 -13.10 4.61
CA LEU A 43 4.57 -12.07 5.10
C LEU A 43 5.09 -11.39 6.36
N ARG A 44 5.60 -12.15 7.34
CA ARG A 44 6.17 -11.58 8.58
C ARG A 44 7.33 -10.64 8.29
N GLN A 45 8.27 -11.04 7.43
CA GLN A 45 9.39 -10.19 7.04
C GLN A 45 8.91 -8.93 6.29
N LYS A 46 7.93 -9.09 5.40
CA LYS A 46 7.37 -7.98 4.66
C LYS A 46 6.66 -6.98 5.57
N MET A 47 5.79 -7.43 6.44
CA MET A 47 5.09 -6.58 7.41
C MET A 47 6.08 -5.86 8.34
N ALA A 48 6.99 -6.60 8.97
CA ALA A 48 8.00 -6.01 9.85
C ALA A 48 8.82 -4.92 9.14
N SER A 49 9.20 -5.12 7.88
CA SER A 49 9.95 -4.12 7.13
C SER A 49 9.17 -2.81 6.89
N GLN A 50 7.85 -2.83 7.02
CA GLN A 50 6.96 -1.71 6.73
C GLN A 50 6.43 -0.99 7.99
N THR A 51 6.50 -1.61 9.18
CA THR A 51 6.19 -0.91 10.44
C THR A 51 7.22 0.17 10.75
N LYS A 52 6.85 1.12 11.60
CA LYS A 52 7.77 2.16 12.10
C LYS A 52 8.89 1.55 12.96
N SER A 53 8.52 0.62 13.84
CA SER A 53 9.42 -0.10 14.75
C SER A 53 10.35 -1.12 14.06
N LYS A 54 10.06 -1.49 12.80
CA LYS A 54 10.75 -2.55 12.04
C LYS A 54 10.64 -3.95 12.66
N ASN A 55 9.61 -4.17 13.43
CA ASN A 55 9.22 -5.46 14.01
C ASN A 55 7.68 -5.62 13.93
N LEU A 56 7.11 -6.62 14.60
CA LEU A 56 5.67 -6.87 14.62
C LEU A 56 5.03 -6.64 15.98
N ASP A 57 5.71 -5.94 16.90
CA ASP A 57 5.24 -5.75 18.28
C ASP A 57 3.98 -4.89 18.35
N ASP A 58 3.79 -4.00 17.36
CA ASP A 58 2.59 -3.15 17.24
C ASP A 58 1.38 -3.87 16.61
N ILE A 59 1.57 -5.09 16.10
CA ILE A 59 0.51 -5.88 15.47
C ILE A 59 -0.10 -6.85 16.48
N ASP A 60 -1.41 -6.77 16.74
CA ASP A 60 -2.09 -7.74 17.59
C ASP A 60 -1.85 -9.17 17.06
N PRO A 61 -1.36 -10.11 17.89
CA PRO A 61 -1.06 -11.48 17.44
C PRO A 61 -2.25 -12.19 16.79
N ARG A 62 -3.48 -11.86 17.22
CA ARG A 62 -4.71 -12.43 16.64
C ARG A 62 -4.95 -11.86 15.24
N ALA A 63 -4.75 -10.55 15.05
CA ALA A 63 -4.83 -9.92 13.74
C ALA A 63 -3.76 -10.48 12.80
N LEU A 64 -2.53 -10.63 13.29
CA LEU A 64 -1.44 -11.21 12.51
C LEU A 64 -1.78 -12.61 11.97
N GLU A 65 -2.40 -13.46 12.79
CA GLU A 65 -2.82 -14.81 12.32
C GLU A 65 -3.90 -14.73 11.24
N HIS A 66 -4.82 -13.78 11.33
CA HIS A 66 -5.79 -13.51 10.26
C HIS A 66 -5.16 -13.00 8.97
N TYR A 67 -4.04 -12.29 9.05
CA TYR A 67 -3.27 -11.86 7.86
C TYR A 67 -2.45 -13.02 7.26
N LEU A 68 -1.92 -13.91 8.09
CA LEU A 68 -1.15 -15.06 7.63
C LEU A 68 -2.01 -16.13 6.95
N ALA A 69 -3.22 -16.37 7.45
CA ALA A 69 -4.08 -17.43 6.94
C ALA A 69 -4.35 -17.36 5.43
N PRO A 70 -4.65 -16.19 4.81
CA PRO A 70 -4.78 -16.07 3.35
C PRO A 70 -3.50 -16.41 2.57
N PHE A 71 -2.33 -16.11 3.12
CA PHE A 71 -1.05 -16.42 2.43
C PHE A 71 -0.75 -17.92 2.37
N ARG A 72 -1.31 -18.71 3.28
CA ARG A 72 -1.20 -20.17 3.28
C ARG A 72 -2.15 -20.85 2.29
N ASP A 73 -3.14 -20.13 1.77
CA ASP A 73 -4.08 -20.62 0.75
C ASP A 73 -3.58 -20.26 -0.65
N PRO A 74 -3.24 -21.26 -1.49
CA PRO A 74 -2.70 -21.01 -2.83
C PRO A 74 -3.60 -20.15 -3.72
N SER A 75 -4.93 -20.29 -3.60
CA SER A 75 -5.88 -19.52 -4.42
C SER A 75 -5.89 -18.04 -4.03
N ARG A 76 -5.80 -17.75 -2.74
CA ARG A 76 -5.74 -16.38 -2.21
C ARG A 76 -4.38 -15.73 -2.47
N LEU A 77 -3.29 -16.50 -2.34
CA LEU A 77 -1.96 -16.05 -2.72
C LEU A 77 -1.91 -15.69 -4.20
N HIS A 78 -2.50 -16.53 -5.07
CA HIS A 78 -2.59 -16.22 -6.50
C HIS A 78 -3.38 -14.93 -6.74
N ALA A 79 -4.55 -14.77 -6.11
CA ALA A 79 -5.34 -13.55 -6.25
C ALA A 79 -4.59 -12.28 -5.82
N MET A 80 -3.77 -12.35 -4.75
CA MET A 80 -2.91 -11.24 -4.36
C MET A 80 -1.84 -10.92 -5.41
N CYS A 81 -1.25 -11.93 -6.05
CA CYS A 81 -0.29 -11.70 -7.13
C CYS A 81 -0.98 -11.08 -8.36
N GLU A 82 -2.22 -11.49 -8.67
CA GLU A 82 -3.00 -10.90 -9.77
C GLU A 82 -3.31 -9.42 -9.53
N ASP A 83 -3.57 -9.00 -8.29
CA ASP A 83 -3.75 -7.58 -7.93
C ASP A 83 -2.50 -6.75 -8.28
N TYR A 84 -1.30 -7.26 -7.94
CA TYR A 84 -0.04 -6.60 -8.33
C TYR A 84 0.20 -6.62 -9.84
N ARG A 85 -0.19 -7.68 -10.55
CA ARG A 85 -0.13 -7.75 -12.02
C ARG A 85 -1.08 -6.73 -12.65
N ALA A 86 -2.31 -6.65 -12.17
CA ALA A 86 -3.26 -5.64 -12.64
C ALA A 86 -2.69 -4.24 -12.47
N GLY A 87 -2.20 -3.89 -11.28
CA GLY A 87 -1.61 -2.59 -10.99
C GLY A 87 -0.35 -2.26 -11.81
N ALA A 88 0.41 -3.28 -12.24
CA ALA A 88 1.61 -3.09 -13.04
C ALA A 88 1.33 -2.97 -14.56
N TYR A 89 0.21 -3.50 -15.03
CA TYR A 89 -0.11 -3.58 -16.45
C TYR A 89 -1.45 -2.88 -16.79
N ALA A 90 -2.57 -3.54 -16.54
CA ALA A 90 -3.87 -3.04 -17.00
C ALA A 90 -4.28 -1.73 -16.32
N ASP A 91 -4.19 -1.67 -14.99
CA ASP A 91 -4.58 -0.48 -14.23
C ASP A 91 -3.65 0.70 -14.52
N PHE A 92 -2.35 0.43 -14.76
CA PHE A 92 -1.40 1.47 -15.15
C PHE A 92 -1.85 2.21 -16.42
N GLU A 93 -2.29 1.48 -17.43
CA GLU A 93 -2.76 2.09 -18.69
C GLU A 93 -4.10 2.83 -18.52
N ILE A 94 -4.99 2.30 -17.68
CA ILE A 94 -6.27 2.95 -17.34
C ILE A 94 -6.03 4.25 -16.58
N ASP A 95 -5.21 4.20 -15.53
CA ASP A 95 -4.84 5.37 -14.73
C ASP A 95 -4.14 6.43 -15.58
N LYS A 96 -3.26 6.00 -16.50
CA LYS A 96 -2.60 6.88 -17.44
C LYS A 96 -3.60 7.60 -18.34
N ALA A 97 -4.56 6.89 -18.89
CA ALA A 97 -5.60 7.46 -19.74
C ALA A 97 -6.47 8.47 -18.99
N ASP A 98 -6.86 8.17 -17.76
CA ASP A 98 -7.63 9.08 -16.89
C ASP A 98 -6.84 10.35 -16.56
N ARG A 99 -5.58 10.21 -16.25
CA ARG A 99 -4.69 11.36 -15.99
C ARG A 99 -4.50 12.23 -17.21
N ASP A 100 -4.25 11.64 -18.37
CA ASP A 100 -4.07 12.37 -19.64
C ASP A 100 -5.36 13.09 -20.06
N ALA A 101 -6.53 12.51 -19.74
CA ALA A 101 -7.86 13.14 -19.94
C ALA A 101 -8.20 14.22 -18.91
N GLY A 102 -7.43 14.34 -17.83
CA GLY A 102 -7.69 15.27 -16.73
C GLY A 102 -8.87 14.86 -15.83
N ASN A 103 -9.26 13.58 -15.85
CA ASN A 103 -10.30 13.05 -15.00
C ASN A 103 -9.88 13.12 -13.53
N LYS A 104 -10.80 13.60 -12.67
CA LYS A 104 -10.52 13.75 -11.24
C LYS A 104 -11.66 13.28 -10.37
N ILE A 105 -11.30 12.77 -9.20
CA ILE A 105 -12.23 12.50 -8.11
C ILE A 105 -12.77 13.84 -7.60
N THR A 106 -14.08 14.03 -7.63
CA THR A 106 -14.74 15.29 -7.24
C THR A 106 -15.37 15.24 -5.85
N ILE A 107 -15.60 14.06 -5.31
CA ILE A 107 -16.09 13.89 -3.94
C ILE A 107 -15.00 14.27 -2.93
N PRO A 108 -15.34 14.73 -1.71
CA PRO A 108 -14.36 14.98 -0.66
C PRO A 108 -13.53 13.75 -0.37
N MET A 109 -12.23 13.94 -0.22
CA MET A 109 -11.26 12.87 0.00
C MET A 109 -10.35 13.17 1.19
N LEU A 110 -10.09 12.17 2.03
CA LEU A 110 -9.08 12.20 3.09
C LEU A 110 -7.94 11.25 2.74
N ALA A 111 -6.72 11.77 2.68
CA ALA A 111 -5.51 10.98 2.51
C ALA A 111 -4.74 10.93 3.84
N LEU A 112 -4.58 9.74 4.41
CA LEU A 112 -3.73 9.49 5.58
C LEU A 112 -2.55 8.62 5.20
N TRP A 113 -1.39 8.86 5.82
CA TRP A 113 -0.17 8.07 5.58
C TRP A 113 0.72 8.04 6.81
N GLY A 114 1.52 6.99 6.96
CA GLY A 114 2.52 6.92 8.02
C GLY A 114 3.71 7.83 7.75
N ASP A 115 4.15 8.58 8.76
CA ASP A 115 5.28 9.52 8.66
C ASP A 115 6.63 8.81 8.44
N ALA A 116 6.76 7.57 8.92
CA ALA A 116 7.91 6.70 8.68
C ALA A 116 7.79 5.84 7.42
N GLY A 117 6.71 5.99 6.65
CA GLY A 117 6.45 5.21 5.43
C GLY A 117 7.31 5.65 4.23
N ILE A 118 7.08 4.97 3.11
CA ILE A 118 7.80 5.18 1.85
C ILE A 118 7.51 6.57 1.26
N ALA A 119 6.37 7.13 1.57
CA ALA A 119 5.83 8.33 0.95
C ALA A 119 6.52 9.64 1.36
N SER A 120 7.43 9.62 2.33
CA SER A 120 7.99 10.85 2.92
C SER A 120 9.18 11.45 2.16
N ALA A 121 9.69 10.82 1.10
CA ALA A 121 11.03 11.15 0.60
C ALA A 121 11.11 12.18 -0.55
N ALA A 122 10.04 12.44 -1.32
CA ALA A 122 10.13 13.35 -2.48
C ALA A 122 8.84 14.16 -2.78
N ALA A 123 7.67 13.64 -2.46
CA ALA A 123 6.38 14.34 -2.51
C ALA A 123 5.46 13.67 -1.49
N THR A 124 4.69 14.45 -0.75
CA THR A 124 3.75 13.86 0.19
C THR A 124 2.63 13.13 -0.57
N PRO A 125 1.99 12.10 0.03
CA PRO A 125 0.79 11.51 -0.56
C PRO A 125 -0.28 12.55 -0.87
N LEU A 126 -0.42 13.59 -0.04
CA LEU A 126 -1.35 14.68 -0.28
C LEU A 126 -1.03 15.42 -1.59
N ASP A 127 0.23 15.73 -1.86
CA ASP A 127 0.62 16.42 -3.10
C ASP A 127 0.36 15.56 -4.33
N THR A 128 0.55 14.26 -4.21
CA THR A 128 0.22 13.31 -5.28
C THR A 128 -1.29 13.24 -5.52
N TRP A 129 -2.10 13.11 -4.45
CA TRP A 129 -3.55 13.04 -4.56
C TRP A 129 -4.21 14.31 -5.13
N LYS A 130 -3.60 15.49 -4.99
CA LYS A 130 -4.04 16.73 -5.65
C LYS A 130 -4.03 16.64 -7.18
N ASN A 131 -3.24 15.73 -7.76
CA ASN A 131 -3.28 15.47 -9.19
C ASN A 131 -4.51 14.65 -9.60
N TRP A 132 -5.09 13.88 -8.69
CA TRP A 132 -6.19 12.93 -8.91
C TRP A 132 -7.52 13.36 -8.32
N ALA A 133 -7.53 14.34 -7.42
CA ALA A 133 -8.75 14.79 -6.75
C ALA A 133 -8.80 16.32 -6.67
N THR A 134 -10.01 16.88 -6.76
CA THR A 134 -10.25 18.33 -6.67
C THR A 134 -10.39 18.82 -5.24
N ASN A 135 -10.89 17.98 -4.33
CA ASN A 135 -11.15 18.30 -2.93
C ASN A 135 -10.49 17.23 -2.04
N VAL A 136 -9.19 17.36 -1.81
CA VAL A 136 -8.43 16.44 -0.98
C VAL A 136 -7.78 17.16 0.19
N ARG A 137 -7.96 16.60 1.40
CA ARG A 137 -7.22 16.97 2.60
C ARG A 137 -6.50 15.75 3.16
N GLY A 138 -5.50 15.93 3.98
CA GLY A 138 -4.78 14.80 4.57
C GLY A 138 -3.66 15.23 5.50
N ALA A 139 -3.17 14.26 6.25
CA ALA A 139 -2.07 14.47 7.18
C ALA A 139 -1.29 13.17 7.42
N PRO A 140 -0.04 13.26 7.86
CA PRO A 140 0.70 12.11 8.35
C PRO A 140 0.14 11.64 9.70
N VAL A 141 0.27 10.34 9.94
CA VAL A 141 0.06 9.70 11.24
C VAL A 141 1.42 9.20 11.73
N ASP A 142 1.65 9.31 13.03
CA ASP A 142 2.86 8.77 13.67
C ASP A 142 2.84 7.23 13.63
N SER A 143 3.23 6.67 12.47
CA SER A 143 3.21 5.23 12.18
C SER A 143 4.10 4.88 10.99
N GLY A 144 4.29 3.59 10.74
CA GLY A 144 4.78 3.06 9.47
C GLY A 144 3.65 2.94 8.44
N HIS A 145 3.56 1.78 7.81
CA HIS A 145 2.58 1.53 6.75
C HIS A 145 1.18 1.18 7.28
N PHE A 146 1.09 0.58 8.46
CA PHE A 146 -0.13 0.01 9.02
C PHE A 146 -0.76 0.94 10.05
N LEU A 147 -1.33 2.06 9.60
CA LEU A 147 -1.85 3.13 10.44
C LEU A 147 -2.84 2.63 11.50
N THR A 148 -3.72 1.71 11.13
CA THR A 148 -4.77 1.15 12.01
C THR A 148 -4.23 0.21 13.07
N GLU A 149 -3.08 -0.40 12.83
CA GLU A 149 -2.39 -1.29 13.76
C GLU A 149 -1.43 -0.51 14.67
N GLU A 150 -0.64 0.37 14.06
CA GLU A 150 0.43 1.08 14.73
C GLU A 150 -0.06 2.32 15.52
N ASN A 151 -1.15 2.96 15.07
CA ASN A 151 -1.74 4.13 15.75
C ASN A 151 -3.25 4.21 15.53
N PRO A 152 -4.02 3.24 16.09
CA PRO A 152 -5.46 3.13 15.88
C PRO A 152 -6.24 4.35 16.38
N ASP A 153 -5.89 4.91 17.53
CA ASP A 153 -6.63 6.00 18.15
C ASP A 153 -6.60 7.28 17.31
N VAL A 154 -5.41 7.68 16.85
CA VAL A 154 -5.25 8.85 15.99
C VAL A 154 -5.92 8.62 14.65
N THR A 155 -5.74 7.44 14.06
CA THR A 155 -6.36 7.07 12.80
C THR A 155 -7.89 7.12 12.88
N ALA A 156 -8.48 6.51 13.90
CA ALA A 156 -9.92 6.51 14.13
C ALA A 156 -10.47 7.92 14.37
N LYS A 157 -9.76 8.75 15.14
CA LYS A 157 -10.13 10.14 15.37
C LYS A 157 -10.21 10.93 14.06
N MET A 158 -9.17 10.85 13.23
CA MET A 158 -9.11 11.58 11.96
C MET A 158 -10.19 11.13 10.98
N LEU A 159 -10.46 9.83 10.92
CA LEU A 159 -11.56 9.27 10.12
C LEU A 159 -12.92 9.79 10.62
N LYS A 160 -13.15 9.74 11.92
CA LYS A 160 -14.41 10.25 12.51
C LYS A 160 -14.62 11.73 12.20
N GLU A 161 -13.60 12.56 12.39
CA GLU A 161 -13.67 14.00 12.07
C GLU A 161 -13.96 14.25 10.58
N PHE A 162 -13.47 13.38 9.71
CA PHE A 162 -13.75 13.49 8.27
C PHE A 162 -15.20 13.14 7.92
N PHE A 163 -15.74 12.06 8.49
CA PHE A 163 -17.08 11.58 8.17
C PHE A 163 -18.20 12.31 8.88
N THR A 164 -17.89 13.15 9.88
CA THR A 164 -18.87 13.97 10.61
C THR A 164 -18.82 15.46 10.29
N ALA A 165 -17.98 15.87 9.35
CA ALA A 165 -17.78 17.27 8.94
C ALA A 165 -18.81 17.79 7.92
#